data_bff9f81319f9d2e1235bbff3a491a94f
#
_entry.id   bff9f81319f9d2e1235bbff3a491a94f
#
_cell.length_a   1.000
_cell.length_b   1.000
_cell.length_c   1.000
_cell.angle_alpha   90.00
_cell.angle_beta   90.00
_cell.angle_gamma   90.00
#
_symmetry.space_group_name_H-M   'P 1'
#
loop_
_entity.id
_entity.type
_entity.pdbx_description
1 polymer ?
#
loop_
_entity_poly.entity_id
_entity_poly.type
_entity_poly.pdbx_seq_one_letter_code
_entity_poly.pdbx_strand_id
1 'polypeptide(L)'
;MKRIALMSVVLTGALLVPTAGFAQISCTREGLQRAVDLYIAAQTKGDTSGMPLAMGLGYMENAAPADFSKGLIKTPMKIDHQRSLLDTATCQTFTEVIVTNKEQPYVLGTRLRVNHDKIAEIETLWTTTGYWLFNADTYLQYSSTEKWDVIPVDKRDTRTTLVAAANAYLDAFLEGKMDLVPWGLPCNRTEGGAHTGRGAADDSCQVGVPSGVNIANRRFVVDETIGAVVAFCTFGAGNAAGGSGAPDTHLFRVENGKLRYVHTLTHLLQANFQGGRGRGREGGAAGRGAGGGGQRGETAPNTQR
;
A
#
# COMPACT_ATOMS: atom_id res chain seq x y z
N MET A 1 19.22 79.16 37.80
CA MET A 1 19.12 77.76 37.99
C MET A 1 18.14 77.18 36.98
N LYS A 2 18.57 76.62 35.86
CA LYS A 2 17.74 76.00 34.80
C LYS A 2 17.62 74.52 35.07
N ARG A 3 16.44 73.96 35.29
CA ARG A 3 16.18 72.55 35.45
C ARG A 3 15.94 71.94 34.06
N ILE A 4 16.83 71.03 33.64
CA ILE A 4 16.66 70.26 32.42
C ILE A 4 15.84 69.00 32.79
N ALA A 5 14.64 68.83 32.22
CA ALA A 5 13.82 67.66 32.35
C ALA A 5 14.29 66.61 31.29
N LEU A 6 14.81 65.50 31.72
CA LEU A 6 15.10 64.36 30.85
C LEU A 6 13.77 63.60 30.57
N MET A 7 13.37 63.56 29.33
CA MET A 7 12.21 62.80 28.84
C MET A 7 12.72 61.42 28.38
N SER A 8 12.45 60.36 29.18
CA SER A 8 12.75 58.99 28.83
C SER A 8 11.73 58.46 27.85
N VAL A 9 12.18 58.18 26.60
CA VAL A 9 11.38 57.50 25.59
C VAL A 9 11.51 55.99 25.81
N VAL A 10 10.43 55.35 26.24
CA VAL A 10 10.35 53.88 26.34
C VAL A 10 9.93 53.32 24.96
N LEU A 11 10.87 52.74 24.24
CA LEU A 11 10.62 52.03 22.98
C LEU A 11 10.05 50.65 23.33
N THR A 12 8.75 50.44 23.26
CA THR A 12 8.13 49.10 23.32
C THR A 12 8.28 48.40 21.98
N GLY A 13 9.30 47.55 21.87
CA GLY A 13 9.46 46.66 20.74
C GLY A 13 8.41 45.54 20.78
N ALA A 14 7.43 45.58 19.88
CA ALA A 14 6.51 44.47 19.67
C ALA A 14 7.27 43.29 19.02
N LEU A 15 7.51 42.24 19.78
CA LEU A 15 7.98 40.96 19.25
C LEU A 15 6.89 40.32 18.36
N LEU A 16 7.01 40.45 17.05
CA LEU A 16 6.24 39.66 16.10
C LEU A 16 6.67 38.19 16.23
N VAL A 17 5.94 37.41 17.03
CA VAL A 17 6.04 35.95 17.03
C VAL A 17 5.44 35.48 15.71
N PRO A 18 6.20 34.81 14.80
CA PRO A 18 5.61 34.23 13.61
C PRO A 18 4.62 33.13 14.06
N THR A 19 3.34 33.35 13.85
CA THR A 19 2.34 32.27 13.95
C THR A 19 2.68 31.30 12.83
N ALA A 20 3.16 30.12 13.18
CA ALA A 20 3.25 28.99 12.24
C ALA A 20 1.82 28.70 11.76
N GLY A 21 1.45 29.29 10.64
CA GLY A 21 0.18 29.00 9.97
C GLY A 21 0.22 27.53 9.56
N PHE A 22 -0.70 26.75 10.09
CA PHE A 22 -0.88 25.38 9.61
C PHE A 22 -1.16 25.41 8.11
N ALA A 23 -0.40 24.63 7.33
CA ALA A 23 -0.60 24.53 5.89
C ALA A 23 -2.07 24.17 5.60
N GLN A 24 -2.70 24.94 4.74
CA GLN A 24 -4.06 24.67 4.27
C GLN A 24 -4.03 23.49 3.31
N ILE A 25 -5.08 22.67 3.28
CA ILE A 25 -5.23 21.63 2.26
C ILE A 25 -5.25 22.29 0.88
N SER A 26 -4.44 21.77 -0.02
CA SER A 26 -4.32 22.24 -1.41
C SER A 26 -3.65 21.16 -2.26
N CYS A 27 -3.49 21.39 -3.58
CA CYS A 27 -2.76 20.50 -4.48
C CYS A 27 -1.23 20.61 -4.38
N THR A 28 -0.70 21.42 -3.45
CA THR A 28 0.74 21.41 -3.17
C THR A 28 1.11 20.17 -2.34
N ARG A 29 2.38 19.82 -2.32
CA ARG A 29 2.86 18.68 -1.53
C ARG A 29 2.54 18.85 -0.03
N GLU A 30 2.74 20.04 0.50
CA GLU A 30 2.43 20.40 1.89
C GLU A 30 0.93 20.34 2.17
N GLY A 31 0.10 20.80 1.23
CA GLY A 31 -1.36 20.77 1.34
C GLY A 31 -1.91 19.34 1.30
N LEU A 32 -1.36 18.48 0.44
CA LEU A 32 -1.70 17.06 0.37
C LEU A 32 -1.22 16.30 1.62
N GLN A 33 -0.01 16.63 2.13
CA GLN A 33 0.46 16.07 3.39
C GLN A 33 -0.49 16.45 4.54
N ARG A 34 -0.96 17.68 4.58
CA ARG A 34 -1.96 18.09 5.57
C ARG A 34 -3.26 17.29 5.49
N ALA A 35 -3.72 16.96 4.26
CA ALA A 35 -4.89 16.11 4.09
C ALA A 35 -4.65 14.69 4.64
N VAL A 36 -3.47 14.13 4.42
CA VAL A 36 -3.03 12.84 5.00
C VAL A 36 -3.03 12.91 6.53
N ASP A 37 -2.41 13.95 7.12
CA ASP A 37 -2.30 14.08 8.58
C ASP A 37 -3.67 14.14 9.25
N LEU A 38 -4.63 14.85 8.62
CA LEU A 38 -6.01 14.92 9.10
C LEU A 38 -6.74 13.59 8.96
N TYR A 39 -6.52 12.86 7.87
CA TYR A 39 -7.06 11.52 7.68
C TYR A 39 -6.53 10.55 8.75
N ILE A 40 -5.22 10.53 8.98
CA ILE A 40 -4.60 9.66 9.99
C ILE A 40 -5.11 10.00 11.39
N ALA A 41 -5.23 11.27 11.71
CA ALA A 41 -5.80 11.69 13.00
C ALA A 41 -7.27 11.24 13.16
N ALA A 42 -8.06 11.33 12.06
CA ALA A 42 -9.45 10.89 12.04
C ALA A 42 -9.55 9.36 12.20
N GLN A 43 -8.78 8.58 11.44
CA GLN A 43 -8.77 7.11 11.50
C GLN A 43 -8.31 6.61 12.87
N THR A 44 -7.30 7.28 13.48
CA THR A 44 -6.83 6.92 14.82
C THR A 44 -7.91 7.10 15.89
N LYS A 45 -8.73 8.15 15.77
CA LYS A 45 -9.76 8.49 16.76
C LYS A 45 -11.16 7.95 16.43
N GLY A 46 -11.41 7.52 15.18
CA GLY A 46 -12.75 7.27 14.68
C GLY A 46 -13.60 8.53 14.56
N ASP A 47 -12.94 9.70 14.53
CA ASP A 47 -13.59 11.01 14.50
C ASP A 47 -13.11 11.86 13.33
N THR A 48 -14.04 12.17 12.43
CA THR A 48 -13.78 12.94 11.21
C THR A 48 -14.12 14.44 11.34
N SER A 49 -14.48 14.92 12.53
CA SER A 49 -14.90 16.32 12.75
C SER A 49 -13.80 17.33 12.41
N GLY A 50 -12.53 16.93 12.52
CA GLY A 50 -11.37 17.75 12.13
C GLY A 50 -11.04 17.74 10.64
N MET A 51 -11.73 16.96 9.81
CA MET A 51 -11.47 16.88 8.38
C MET A 51 -12.31 17.91 7.61
N PRO A 52 -11.72 18.76 6.75
CA PRO A 52 -12.47 19.71 5.94
C PRO A 52 -13.12 18.98 4.75
N LEU A 53 -14.27 18.36 4.98
CA LEU A 53 -14.99 17.60 3.98
C LEU A 53 -15.83 18.51 3.07
N ALA A 54 -15.91 18.17 1.78
CA ALA A 54 -16.78 18.85 0.84
C ALA A 54 -18.25 18.47 1.07
N MET A 55 -19.17 19.37 0.74
CA MET A 55 -20.58 19.01 0.59
C MET A 55 -20.71 17.99 -0.56
N GLY A 56 -21.43 16.90 -0.32
CA GLY A 56 -21.54 15.82 -1.30
C GLY A 56 -20.28 14.97 -1.39
N LEU A 57 -19.58 14.77 -0.25
CA LEU A 57 -18.46 13.85 -0.14
C LEU A 57 -18.77 12.51 -0.79
N GLY A 58 -17.93 12.09 -1.76
CA GLY A 58 -17.91 10.72 -2.27
C GLY A 58 -17.22 9.81 -1.26
N TYR A 59 -17.94 8.81 -0.73
CA TYR A 59 -17.35 7.83 0.19
C TYR A 59 -17.53 6.41 -0.34
N MET A 60 -16.42 5.69 -0.47
CA MET A 60 -16.40 4.33 -0.98
C MET A 60 -15.55 3.42 -0.09
N GLU A 61 -16.02 2.18 0.08
CA GLU A 61 -15.24 1.10 0.67
C GLU A 61 -15.25 -0.11 -0.27
N ASN A 62 -14.07 -0.67 -0.50
CA ASN A 62 -13.88 -1.85 -1.34
C ASN A 62 -14.58 -1.71 -2.70
N ALA A 63 -14.34 -0.57 -3.37
CA ALA A 63 -14.86 -0.18 -4.68
C ALA A 63 -16.40 -0.05 -4.76
N ALA A 64 -17.11 0.02 -3.64
CA ALA A 64 -18.56 0.24 -3.59
C ALA A 64 -18.90 1.51 -2.78
N PRO A 65 -19.95 2.26 -3.16
CA PRO A 65 -20.48 3.34 -2.33
C PRO A 65 -20.86 2.83 -0.93
N ALA A 66 -20.49 3.58 0.10
CA ALA A 66 -20.72 3.20 1.49
C ALA A 66 -21.32 4.37 2.29
N ASP A 67 -21.97 4.04 3.41
CA ASP A 67 -22.50 5.03 4.36
C ASP A 67 -21.37 5.62 5.20
N PHE A 68 -21.00 6.86 4.94
CA PHE A 68 -19.94 7.57 5.66
C PHE A 68 -20.16 7.61 7.18
N SER A 69 -21.40 7.61 7.65
CA SER A 69 -21.70 7.65 9.08
C SER A 69 -21.38 6.34 9.82
N LYS A 70 -21.25 5.24 9.07
CA LYS A 70 -20.98 3.87 9.54
C LYS A 70 -19.68 3.29 8.98
N GLY A 71 -18.98 4.05 8.17
CA GLY A 71 -17.79 3.60 7.46
C GLY A 71 -16.62 3.26 8.39
N LEU A 72 -15.67 2.50 7.88
CA LEU A 72 -14.48 2.05 8.61
C LEU A 72 -13.68 3.22 9.21
N ILE A 73 -13.72 4.39 8.59
CA ILE A 73 -13.09 5.63 9.11
C ILE A 73 -13.64 6.08 10.47
N LYS A 74 -14.83 5.57 10.88
CA LYS A 74 -15.43 5.82 12.20
C LYS A 74 -14.98 4.81 13.25
N THR A 75 -14.22 3.79 12.87
CA THR A 75 -13.65 2.80 13.79
C THR A 75 -12.28 3.30 14.27
N PRO A 76 -12.08 3.57 15.57
CA PRO A 76 -10.77 3.97 16.09
C PRO A 76 -9.73 2.88 15.86
N MET A 77 -8.54 3.25 15.38
CA MET A 77 -7.46 2.31 15.11
C MET A 77 -6.14 2.77 15.72
N LYS A 78 -5.44 1.87 16.40
CA LYS A 78 -4.04 2.07 16.75
C LYS A 78 -3.19 1.74 15.53
N ILE A 79 -2.75 2.77 14.82
CA ILE A 79 -1.94 2.62 13.62
C ILE A 79 -0.50 2.29 14.01
N ASP A 80 0.03 1.17 13.52
CA ASP A 80 1.40 0.71 13.79
C ASP A 80 2.38 1.18 12.71
N HIS A 81 1.92 1.34 11.47
CA HIS A 81 2.72 1.87 10.37
C HIS A 81 1.84 2.56 9.34
N GLN A 82 2.41 3.58 8.67
CA GLN A 82 1.78 4.25 7.54
C GLN A 82 2.78 4.69 6.48
N ARG A 83 2.32 4.75 5.25
CA ARG A 83 3.07 5.28 4.09
C ARG A 83 2.12 6.02 3.18
N SER A 84 2.54 7.20 2.69
CA SER A 84 1.67 8.01 1.84
C SER A 84 2.34 8.44 0.54
N LEU A 85 1.54 8.51 -0.52
CA LEU A 85 1.85 9.10 -1.82
C LEU A 85 1.08 10.41 -1.96
N LEU A 86 1.74 11.43 -2.51
CA LEU A 86 1.20 12.76 -2.70
C LEU A 86 1.23 13.13 -4.18
N ASP A 87 0.12 12.93 -4.87
CA ASP A 87 -0.03 13.21 -6.32
C ASP A 87 -0.49 14.65 -6.54
N THR A 88 0.46 15.55 -6.67
CA THR A 88 0.18 16.98 -6.88
C THR A 88 -0.42 17.28 -8.26
N ALA A 89 -0.25 16.40 -9.24
CA ALA A 89 -0.78 16.58 -10.59
C ALA A 89 -2.29 16.33 -10.68
N THR A 90 -2.81 15.40 -9.86
CA THR A 90 -4.23 15.03 -9.86
C THR A 90 -4.94 15.37 -8.55
N CYS A 91 -4.27 16.08 -7.63
CA CYS A 91 -4.79 16.44 -6.30
C CYS A 91 -5.29 15.23 -5.50
N GLN A 92 -4.50 14.18 -5.47
CA GLN A 92 -4.85 12.95 -4.78
C GLN A 92 -3.75 12.52 -3.80
N THR A 93 -4.14 11.80 -2.77
CA THR A 93 -3.22 11.07 -1.92
C THR A 93 -3.58 9.59 -1.92
N PHE A 94 -2.61 8.76 -1.63
CA PHE A 94 -2.82 7.38 -1.22
C PHE A 94 -2.11 7.17 0.11
N THR A 95 -2.74 6.50 1.05
CA THR A 95 -2.14 6.16 2.34
C THR A 95 -2.35 4.68 2.64
N GLU A 96 -1.26 3.93 2.70
CA GLU A 96 -1.24 2.58 3.24
C GLU A 96 -1.16 2.67 4.77
N VAL A 97 -2.02 1.91 5.46
CA VAL A 97 -2.08 1.86 6.93
C VAL A 97 -2.06 0.41 7.38
N ILE A 98 -1.23 0.10 8.37
CA ILE A 98 -1.11 -1.24 8.95
C ILE A 98 -1.49 -1.18 10.43
N VAL A 99 -2.40 -2.07 10.83
CA VAL A 99 -2.90 -2.23 12.20
C VAL A 99 -2.78 -3.70 12.58
N THR A 100 -1.93 -4.00 13.57
CA THR A 100 -1.63 -5.37 14.01
C THR A 100 -2.41 -5.78 15.28
N ASN A 101 -3.39 -4.98 15.68
CA ASN A 101 -4.25 -5.32 16.82
C ASN A 101 -4.88 -6.71 16.64
N LYS A 102 -4.60 -7.64 17.54
CA LYS A 102 -5.02 -9.05 17.43
C LYS A 102 -6.53 -9.25 17.36
N GLU A 103 -7.31 -8.33 17.94
CA GLU A 103 -8.77 -8.43 17.92
C GLU A 103 -9.35 -7.94 16.59
N GLN A 104 -8.75 -6.94 16.01
CA GLN A 104 -9.17 -6.31 14.75
C GLN A 104 -7.97 -5.83 13.93
N PRO A 105 -7.19 -6.75 13.33
CA PRO A 105 -6.08 -6.37 12.47
C PRO A 105 -6.60 -5.91 11.11
N TYR A 106 -5.96 -4.87 10.53
CA TYR A 106 -6.27 -4.35 9.21
C TYR A 106 -5.02 -4.00 8.42
N VAL A 107 -5.11 -4.11 7.11
CA VAL A 107 -4.27 -3.36 6.18
C VAL A 107 -5.20 -2.57 5.27
N LEU A 108 -4.99 -1.26 5.20
CA LEU A 108 -5.82 -0.32 4.46
C LEU A 108 -5.02 0.35 3.36
N GLY A 109 -5.66 0.59 2.22
CA GLY A 109 -5.19 1.49 1.19
C GLY A 109 -6.24 2.58 0.97
N THR A 110 -6.02 3.80 1.46
CA THR A 110 -7.00 4.89 1.37
C THR A 110 -6.54 5.97 0.40
N ARG A 111 -7.38 6.27 -0.59
CA ARG A 111 -7.24 7.39 -1.51
C ARG A 111 -8.10 8.56 -1.05
N LEU A 112 -7.50 9.76 -0.98
CA LEU A 112 -8.23 10.99 -0.85
C LEU A 112 -8.15 11.76 -2.18
N ARG A 113 -9.23 12.41 -2.59
CA ARG A 113 -9.21 13.43 -3.63
C ARG A 113 -9.52 14.78 -3.02
N VAL A 114 -8.60 15.70 -3.22
CA VAL A 114 -8.73 17.09 -2.77
C VAL A 114 -9.30 17.93 -3.91
N ASN A 115 -10.28 18.76 -3.60
CA ASN A 115 -10.82 19.76 -4.51
C ASN A 115 -10.83 21.11 -3.80
N HIS A 116 -10.04 22.07 -4.30
CA HIS A 116 -9.73 23.34 -3.64
C HIS A 116 -9.13 23.07 -2.23
N ASP A 117 -9.82 23.42 -1.18
CA ASP A 117 -9.41 23.26 0.23
C ASP A 117 -10.20 22.19 0.98
N LYS A 118 -10.90 21.30 0.26
CA LYS A 118 -11.77 20.27 0.84
C LYS A 118 -11.41 18.88 0.32
N ILE A 119 -11.64 17.88 1.16
CA ILE A 119 -11.61 16.48 0.77
C ILE A 119 -12.95 16.16 0.12
N ALA A 120 -12.93 15.88 -1.19
CA ALA A 120 -14.12 15.64 -1.98
C ALA A 120 -14.43 14.14 -2.15
N GLU A 121 -13.42 13.27 -2.02
CA GLU A 121 -13.60 11.81 -2.05
C GLU A 121 -12.70 11.14 -1.02
N ILE A 122 -13.23 10.10 -0.39
CA ILE A 122 -12.51 9.13 0.42
C ILE A 122 -12.84 7.76 -0.13
N GLU A 123 -11.85 7.01 -0.57
CA GLU A 123 -12.00 5.64 -1.03
C GLU A 123 -11.00 4.76 -0.30
N THR A 124 -11.51 3.80 0.47
CA THR A 124 -10.70 2.88 1.26
C THR A 124 -10.90 1.46 0.75
N LEU A 125 -9.80 0.81 0.37
CA LEU A 125 -9.74 -0.64 0.25
C LEU A 125 -9.12 -1.19 1.51
N TRP A 126 -9.75 -2.19 2.13
CA TRP A 126 -9.26 -2.79 3.36
C TRP A 126 -9.32 -4.31 3.32
N THR A 127 -8.38 -4.93 4.02
CA THR A 127 -8.33 -6.37 4.26
C THR A 127 -8.14 -6.64 5.75
N THR A 128 -8.61 -7.80 6.20
CA THR A 128 -8.54 -8.25 7.59
C THR A 128 -8.46 -9.77 7.64
N THR A 129 -8.48 -10.36 8.82
CA THR A 129 -8.45 -11.82 9.02
C THR A 129 -9.49 -12.52 8.15
N GLY A 130 -9.06 -13.56 7.44
CA GLY A 130 -9.89 -14.35 6.52
C GLY A 130 -9.87 -13.87 5.06
N TYR A 131 -9.26 -12.73 4.77
CA TYR A 131 -9.01 -12.29 3.40
C TYR A 131 -7.76 -12.93 2.80
N TRP A 132 -7.63 -12.82 1.48
CA TRP A 132 -6.56 -13.43 0.69
C TRP A 132 -5.17 -13.12 1.25
N LEU A 133 -4.44 -14.16 1.63
CA LEU A 133 -3.08 -14.12 2.18
C LEU A 133 -2.88 -13.14 3.36
N PHE A 134 -3.96 -12.68 4.02
CA PHE A 134 -3.88 -11.66 5.04
C PHE A 134 -3.01 -12.07 6.23
N ASN A 135 -2.00 -11.25 6.52
CA ASN A 135 -1.18 -11.32 7.72
C ASN A 135 -0.58 -9.93 8.01
N ALA A 136 -1.21 -9.18 8.92
CA ALA A 136 -0.80 -7.82 9.24
C ALA A 136 0.59 -7.76 9.92
N ASP A 137 0.95 -8.74 10.76
CA ASP A 137 2.25 -8.77 11.43
C ASP A 137 3.39 -8.93 10.41
N THR A 138 3.25 -9.87 9.47
CA THR A 138 4.23 -10.07 8.40
C THR A 138 4.27 -8.87 7.45
N TYR A 139 3.10 -8.29 7.14
CA TYR A 139 3.04 -7.07 6.32
C TYR A 139 3.81 -5.93 6.98
N LEU A 140 3.59 -5.71 8.30
CA LEU A 140 4.33 -4.71 9.08
C LEU A 140 5.83 -4.99 9.10
N GLN A 141 6.22 -6.24 9.36
CA GLN A 141 7.63 -6.65 9.46
C GLN A 141 8.42 -6.23 8.21
N TYR A 142 7.88 -6.46 7.02
CA TYR A 142 8.59 -6.14 5.78
C TYR A 142 8.39 -4.69 5.35
N SER A 143 7.16 -4.19 5.36
CA SER A 143 6.85 -2.82 4.93
C SER A 143 7.60 -1.75 5.74
N SER A 144 7.77 -1.96 7.06
CA SER A 144 8.47 -0.99 7.94
C SER A 144 9.98 -0.92 7.70
N THR A 145 10.58 -1.92 7.06
CA THR A 145 12.03 -1.95 6.78
C THR A 145 12.39 -1.46 5.39
N GLU A 146 11.41 -1.28 4.52
CA GLU A 146 11.61 -0.79 3.17
C GLU A 146 12.00 0.68 3.12
N LYS A 147 12.86 1.03 2.16
CA LYS A 147 13.31 2.39 1.96
C LYS A 147 12.47 3.07 0.88
N TRP A 148 11.73 4.08 1.29
CA TRP A 148 10.89 4.92 0.41
C TRP A 148 11.35 6.37 0.46
N ASP A 149 12.68 6.58 0.50
CA ASP A 149 13.28 7.90 0.58
C ASP A 149 12.95 8.75 -0.64
N VAL A 150 13.02 10.07 -0.45
CA VAL A 150 12.91 11.05 -1.53
C VAL A 150 14.03 10.82 -2.56
N ILE A 151 13.66 10.69 -3.82
CA ILE A 151 14.60 10.55 -4.93
C ILE A 151 15.12 11.93 -5.32
N PRO A 152 16.44 12.13 -5.51
CA PRO A 152 17.00 13.35 -6.06
C PRO A 152 16.32 13.75 -7.38
N VAL A 153 16.09 15.04 -7.60
CA VAL A 153 15.28 15.55 -8.72
C VAL A 153 15.76 15.05 -10.08
N ASP A 154 17.07 14.98 -10.27
CA ASP A 154 17.74 14.51 -11.49
C ASP A 154 17.65 12.99 -11.73
N LYS A 155 17.17 12.24 -10.73
CA LYS A 155 17.04 10.78 -10.77
C LYS A 155 15.59 10.29 -10.70
N ARG A 156 14.63 11.21 -10.68
CA ARG A 156 13.21 10.85 -10.61
C ARG A 156 12.71 10.30 -11.93
N ASP A 157 12.05 9.17 -11.86
CA ASP A 157 11.24 8.67 -12.96
C ASP A 157 10.02 9.57 -13.16
N THR A 158 9.65 9.80 -14.43
CA THR A 158 8.45 10.58 -14.74
C THR A 158 7.18 9.81 -14.45
N ARG A 159 6.05 10.51 -14.27
CA ARG A 159 4.71 9.89 -14.14
C ARG A 159 4.45 8.85 -15.22
N THR A 160 4.82 9.14 -16.47
CA THR A 160 4.65 8.22 -17.60
C THR A 160 5.44 6.94 -17.39
N THR A 161 6.70 7.03 -16.97
CA THR A 161 7.55 5.87 -16.68
C THR A 161 6.98 5.03 -15.54
N LEU A 162 6.54 5.67 -14.44
CA LEU A 162 5.97 4.99 -13.28
C LEU A 162 4.69 4.23 -13.65
N VAL A 163 3.76 4.86 -14.36
CA VAL A 163 2.51 4.23 -14.81
C VAL A 163 2.78 3.12 -15.82
N ALA A 164 3.76 3.29 -16.73
CA ALA A 164 4.14 2.24 -17.68
C ALA A 164 4.70 1.01 -16.96
N ALA A 165 5.55 1.19 -15.95
CA ALA A 165 6.08 0.08 -15.15
C ALA A 165 4.96 -0.68 -14.40
N ALA A 166 4.02 0.05 -13.81
CA ALA A 166 2.85 -0.54 -13.14
C ALA A 166 1.98 -1.32 -14.14
N ASN A 167 1.68 -0.74 -15.31
CA ASN A 167 0.87 -1.42 -16.34
C ASN A 167 1.56 -2.68 -16.85
N ALA A 168 2.86 -2.64 -17.14
CA ALA A 168 3.60 -3.83 -17.59
C ALA A 168 3.49 -4.98 -16.58
N TYR A 169 3.58 -4.69 -15.27
CA TYR A 169 3.36 -5.68 -14.21
C TYR A 169 1.93 -6.23 -14.22
N LEU A 170 0.92 -5.36 -14.28
CA LEU A 170 -0.49 -5.75 -14.26
C LEU A 170 -0.91 -6.51 -15.53
N ASP A 171 -0.35 -6.16 -16.69
CA ASP A 171 -0.62 -6.83 -17.96
C ASP A 171 -0.01 -8.25 -17.98
N ALA A 172 1.10 -8.47 -17.29
CA ALA A 172 1.73 -9.77 -17.19
C ALA A 172 0.83 -10.84 -16.55
N PHE A 173 -0.12 -10.46 -15.71
CA PHE A 173 -1.13 -11.37 -15.14
C PHE A 173 -2.08 -11.95 -16.20
N LEU A 174 -2.44 -11.19 -17.23
CA LEU A 174 -3.31 -11.67 -18.29
C LEU A 174 -2.50 -12.41 -19.38
N GLU A 175 -1.43 -11.78 -19.83
CA GLU A 175 -0.70 -12.19 -21.02
C GLU A 175 0.44 -13.16 -20.74
N GLY A 176 0.87 -13.28 -19.47
CA GLY A 176 2.04 -14.09 -19.10
C GLY A 176 3.36 -13.54 -19.60
N LYS A 177 3.41 -12.28 -20.09
CA LYS A 177 4.59 -11.62 -20.66
C LYS A 177 5.50 -11.05 -19.60
N MET A 178 6.09 -11.90 -18.78
CA MET A 178 6.97 -11.53 -17.67
C MET A 178 8.25 -10.82 -18.09
N ASP A 179 8.71 -11.05 -19.31
CA ASP A 179 9.89 -10.44 -19.94
C ASP A 179 9.71 -8.94 -20.24
N LEU A 180 8.47 -8.47 -20.37
CA LEU A 180 8.16 -7.06 -20.59
C LEU A 180 8.11 -6.25 -19.30
N VAL A 181 8.04 -6.89 -18.14
CA VAL A 181 8.00 -6.21 -16.84
C VAL A 181 9.40 -5.70 -16.50
N PRO A 182 9.55 -4.40 -16.13
CA PRO A 182 10.85 -3.83 -15.79
C PRO A 182 11.28 -4.24 -14.37
N TRP A 183 11.60 -5.52 -14.18
CA TRP A 183 12.05 -6.05 -12.90
C TRP A 183 13.35 -5.38 -12.44
N GLY A 184 13.36 -4.95 -11.17
CA GLY A 184 14.59 -4.56 -10.47
C GLY A 184 15.22 -5.75 -9.75
N LEU A 185 16.48 -5.61 -9.34
CA LEU A 185 17.19 -6.54 -8.46
C LEU A 185 17.92 -5.75 -7.38
N PRO A 186 17.63 -5.98 -6.12
CA PRO A 186 16.54 -6.83 -5.59
C PRO A 186 15.16 -6.19 -5.81
N CYS A 187 14.12 -7.03 -5.91
CA CYS A 187 12.73 -6.63 -5.91
C CYS A 187 11.94 -7.53 -4.96
N ASN A 188 11.17 -6.93 -4.04
CA ASN A 188 10.37 -7.66 -3.06
C ASN A 188 8.88 -7.40 -3.27
N ARG A 189 8.06 -8.47 -3.12
CA ARG A 189 6.62 -8.37 -3.19
C ARG A 189 6.00 -8.82 -1.87
N THR A 190 5.08 -8.01 -1.34
CA THR A 190 4.25 -8.34 -0.18
C THR A 190 2.79 -8.34 -0.60
N GLU A 191 2.18 -9.52 -0.63
CA GLU A 191 0.79 -9.74 -1.05
C GLU A 191 -0.05 -10.16 0.15
N GLY A 192 -0.91 -9.27 0.64
CA GLY A 192 -1.74 -9.51 1.82
C GLY A 192 -0.95 -9.78 3.12
N GLY A 193 0.34 -10.03 3.03
CA GLY A 193 1.23 -10.46 4.11
C GLY A 193 2.18 -11.59 3.68
N ALA A 194 1.92 -12.29 2.57
CA ALA A 194 2.89 -13.20 1.99
C ALA A 194 4.01 -12.41 1.32
N HIS A 195 5.25 -12.65 1.75
CA HIS A 195 6.43 -11.95 1.28
C HIS A 195 7.35 -12.84 0.44
N THR A 196 7.87 -12.32 -0.66
CA THR A 196 8.70 -13.09 -1.60
C THR A 196 10.21 -12.89 -1.41
N GLY A 197 10.62 -11.85 -0.70
CA GLY A 197 12.03 -11.54 -0.47
C GLY A 197 12.67 -12.41 0.61
N ARG A 198 13.96 -12.63 0.50
CA ARG A 198 14.82 -13.34 1.48
C ARG A 198 15.87 -12.40 2.09
N GLY A 199 15.89 -11.14 1.65
CA GLY A 199 16.94 -10.16 1.99
C GLY A 199 18.20 -10.30 1.14
N ALA A 200 18.13 -11.01 0.01
CA ALA A 200 19.24 -11.22 -0.91
C ALA A 200 19.27 -10.20 -2.06
N ALA A 201 20.47 -9.92 -2.60
CA ALA A 201 20.63 -8.97 -3.70
C ALA A 201 19.98 -9.43 -5.02
N ASP A 202 19.67 -10.72 -5.14
CA ASP A 202 19.03 -11.36 -6.29
C ASP A 202 17.53 -11.65 -6.07
N ASP A 203 16.92 -11.12 -5.01
CA ASP A 203 15.49 -11.27 -4.78
C ASP A 203 14.68 -10.69 -5.94
N SER A 204 13.64 -11.43 -6.37
CA SER A 204 12.81 -11.06 -7.51
C SER A 204 11.33 -11.07 -7.17
N CYS A 205 10.62 -10.03 -7.63
CA CYS A 205 9.17 -9.95 -7.59
C CYS A 205 8.46 -10.85 -8.62
N GLN A 206 9.19 -11.51 -9.51
CA GLN A 206 8.62 -12.35 -10.57
C GLN A 206 8.02 -13.64 -10.02
N VAL A 207 8.31 -13.99 -8.78
CA VAL A 207 7.87 -15.24 -8.16
C VAL A 207 6.37 -15.26 -7.89
N GLY A 208 5.67 -16.30 -8.36
CA GLY A 208 4.27 -16.55 -8.05
C GLY A 208 3.27 -15.58 -8.69
N VAL A 209 3.65 -14.87 -9.75
CA VAL A 209 2.71 -14.07 -10.56
C VAL A 209 1.87 -15.04 -11.39
N PRO A 210 0.54 -15.11 -11.20
CA PRO A 210 -0.32 -15.99 -12.00
C PRO A 210 -0.46 -15.47 -13.42
N SER A 211 -0.90 -16.35 -14.35
CA SER A 211 -1.25 -15.98 -15.72
C SER A 211 -2.73 -16.22 -15.99
N GLY A 212 -3.27 -15.54 -17.00
CA GLY A 212 -4.69 -15.64 -17.39
C GLY A 212 -5.64 -14.91 -16.44
N VAL A 213 -5.13 -13.97 -15.64
CA VAL A 213 -5.91 -13.14 -14.72
C VAL A 213 -5.97 -11.70 -15.24
N ASN A 214 -7.16 -11.22 -15.57
CA ASN A 214 -7.34 -9.84 -15.99
C ASN A 214 -7.38 -8.91 -14.76
N ILE A 215 -6.50 -7.88 -14.75
CA ILE A 215 -6.53 -6.81 -13.77
C ILE A 215 -6.99 -5.53 -14.48
N ALA A 216 -8.27 -5.19 -14.31
CA ALA A 216 -8.97 -4.15 -15.04
C ALA A 216 -9.27 -2.90 -14.20
N ASN A 217 -9.92 -1.90 -14.82
CA ASN A 217 -10.44 -0.69 -14.16
C ASN A 217 -9.38 0.12 -13.40
N ARG A 218 -8.19 0.22 -13.97
CA ARG A 218 -7.02 0.82 -13.32
C ARG A 218 -7.15 2.34 -13.19
N ARG A 219 -6.96 2.84 -11.98
CA ARG A 219 -6.87 4.27 -11.65
C ARG A 219 -5.62 4.48 -10.82
N PHE A 220 -4.83 5.50 -11.14
CA PHE A 220 -3.50 5.68 -10.57
C PHE A 220 -3.42 6.90 -9.66
N VAL A 221 -2.67 6.77 -8.55
CA VAL A 221 -2.12 7.87 -7.77
C VAL A 221 -0.60 7.76 -7.86
N VAL A 222 0.08 8.87 -8.22
CA VAL A 222 1.51 8.84 -8.55
C VAL A 222 2.25 9.90 -7.75
N ASP A 223 3.34 9.51 -7.10
CA ASP A 223 4.27 10.42 -6.42
C ASP A 223 5.68 10.27 -7.01
N GLU A 224 6.02 11.13 -7.97
CA GLU A 224 7.35 11.14 -8.61
C GLU A 224 8.48 11.44 -7.62
N THR A 225 8.17 12.15 -6.52
CA THR A 225 9.18 12.52 -5.51
C THR A 225 9.77 11.30 -4.82
N ILE A 226 8.96 10.29 -4.60
CA ILE A 226 9.41 9.02 -4.00
C ILE A 226 9.34 7.86 -5.00
N GLY A 227 9.20 8.13 -6.30
CA GLY A 227 9.15 7.10 -7.34
C GLY A 227 8.06 6.06 -7.10
N ALA A 228 6.87 6.49 -6.69
CA ALA A 228 5.80 5.59 -6.29
C ALA A 228 4.57 5.74 -7.16
N VAL A 229 3.90 4.63 -7.42
CA VAL A 229 2.60 4.60 -8.10
C VAL A 229 1.73 3.51 -7.47
N VAL A 230 0.47 3.85 -7.18
CA VAL A 230 -0.53 2.86 -6.80
C VAL A 230 -1.62 2.78 -7.87
N ALA A 231 -2.02 1.56 -8.22
CA ALA A 231 -3.18 1.27 -9.04
C ALA A 231 -4.32 0.79 -8.14
N PHE A 232 -5.46 1.48 -8.15
CA PHE A 232 -6.74 0.93 -7.75
C PHE A 232 -7.30 0.18 -8.94
N CYS A 233 -7.65 -1.08 -8.78
CA CYS A 233 -8.04 -1.94 -9.90
C CYS A 233 -9.02 -3.04 -9.46
N THR A 234 -9.35 -3.91 -10.39
CA THR A 234 -10.22 -5.07 -10.16
C THR A 234 -9.47 -6.32 -10.58
N PHE A 235 -9.16 -7.19 -9.62
CA PHE A 235 -8.47 -8.47 -9.84
C PHE A 235 -9.45 -9.53 -10.35
N GLY A 236 -9.15 -10.15 -11.48
CA GLY A 236 -9.93 -11.24 -12.05
C GLY A 236 -11.23 -10.82 -12.73
N ALA A 237 -11.38 -9.55 -13.13
CA ALA A 237 -12.55 -9.07 -13.86
C ALA A 237 -12.72 -9.79 -15.20
N GLY A 238 -13.92 -10.34 -15.46
CA GLY A 238 -14.23 -10.99 -16.74
C GLY A 238 -13.46 -12.28 -17.02
N ASN A 239 -12.91 -12.95 -16.00
CA ASN A 239 -12.30 -14.26 -16.14
C ASN A 239 -13.34 -15.29 -16.67
N ALA A 240 -12.88 -16.42 -17.21
CA ALA A 240 -13.68 -17.46 -17.86
C ALA A 240 -14.92 -17.94 -17.06
N ALA A 241 -14.97 -17.64 -15.76
CA ALA A 241 -16.13 -17.87 -14.89
C ALA A 241 -17.13 -16.71 -14.82
N GLY A 242 -16.93 -15.62 -15.59
CA GLY A 242 -17.87 -14.47 -15.63
C GLY A 242 -17.91 -13.64 -14.34
N GLY A 243 -16.89 -13.70 -13.49
CA GLY A 243 -16.86 -12.98 -12.22
C GLY A 243 -16.72 -11.46 -12.37
N SER A 244 -17.34 -10.70 -11.48
CA SER A 244 -17.15 -9.24 -11.37
C SER A 244 -15.73 -8.84 -10.98
N GLY A 245 -14.91 -9.78 -10.51
CA GLY A 245 -13.58 -9.56 -9.95
C GLY A 245 -13.62 -9.07 -8.51
N ALA A 246 -12.45 -8.94 -7.91
CA ALA A 246 -12.29 -8.45 -6.55
C ALA A 246 -11.67 -7.04 -6.55
N PRO A 247 -12.11 -6.12 -5.69
CA PRO A 247 -11.42 -4.85 -5.47
C PRO A 247 -9.97 -5.10 -5.04
N ASP A 248 -9.06 -4.34 -5.63
CA ASP A 248 -7.65 -4.61 -5.50
C ASP A 248 -6.81 -3.33 -5.59
N THR A 249 -5.67 -3.28 -4.90
CA THR A 249 -4.65 -2.25 -5.07
C THR A 249 -3.28 -2.86 -5.24
N HIS A 250 -2.51 -2.29 -6.17
CA HIS A 250 -1.08 -2.59 -6.33
C HIS A 250 -0.28 -1.31 -6.16
N LEU A 251 0.51 -1.25 -5.09
CA LEU A 251 1.44 -0.16 -4.82
C LEU A 251 2.84 -0.59 -5.27
N PHE A 252 3.49 0.26 -6.06
CA PHE A 252 4.82 0.03 -6.60
C PHE A 252 5.78 1.11 -6.15
N ARG A 253 6.99 0.72 -5.78
CA ARG A 253 8.19 1.55 -5.78
C ARG A 253 8.97 1.27 -7.05
N VAL A 254 9.32 2.32 -7.78
CA VAL A 254 10.11 2.26 -9.01
C VAL A 254 11.36 3.11 -8.83
N GLU A 255 12.50 2.60 -9.21
CA GLU A 255 13.79 3.30 -9.16
C GLU A 255 14.53 3.05 -10.47
N ASN A 256 14.91 4.14 -11.17
CA ASN A 256 15.56 4.07 -12.48
C ASN A 256 14.75 3.23 -13.49
N GLY A 257 13.45 3.41 -13.52
CA GLY A 257 12.52 2.67 -14.38
C GLY A 257 12.33 1.20 -14.02
N LYS A 258 12.82 0.72 -12.86
CA LYS A 258 12.75 -0.67 -12.43
C LYS A 258 11.94 -0.83 -11.16
N LEU A 259 11.13 -1.90 -11.10
CA LEU A 259 10.36 -2.25 -9.90
C LEU A 259 11.28 -2.62 -8.74
N ARG A 260 11.02 -2.03 -7.57
CA ARG A 260 11.80 -2.25 -6.35
C ARG A 260 10.98 -2.92 -5.25
N TYR A 261 9.76 -2.43 -5.03
CA TYR A 261 8.80 -3.01 -4.10
C TYR A 261 7.43 -3.10 -4.78
N VAL A 262 6.67 -4.15 -4.44
CA VAL A 262 5.28 -4.34 -4.87
C VAL A 262 4.46 -4.76 -3.66
N HIS A 263 3.45 -3.95 -3.28
CA HIS A 263 2.49 -4.30 -2.25
C HIS A 263 1.13 -4.52 -2.88
N THR A 264 0.42 -5.55 -2.46
CA THR A 264 -0.93 -5.82 -2.96
C THR A 264 -1.91 -6.05 -1.83
N LEU A 265 -3.10 -5.49 -1.99
CA LEU A 265 -4.23 -5.70 -1.12
C LEU A 265 -5.41 -6.11 -1.99
N THR A 266 -5.86 -7.35 -1.87
CA THR A 266 -7.01 -7.87 -2.60
C THR A 266 -8.17 -8.13 -1.64
N HIS A 267 -9.27 -7.41 -1.80
CA HIS A 267 -10.48 -7.60 -0.98
C HIS A 267 -11.25 -8.84 -1.46
N LEU A 268 -10.69 -9.99 -1.21
CA LEU A 268 -11.21 -11.30 -1.57
C LEU A 268 -11.13 -12.24 -0.37
N LEU A 269 -12.25 -12.83 0.04
CA LEU A 269 -12.22 -13.85 1.08
C LEU A 269 -11.38 -15.05 0.62
N GLN A 270 -10.50 -15.54 1.48
CA GLN A 270 -9.63 -16.69 1.21
C GLN A 270 -10.42 -17.91 0.73
N ALA A 271 -11.60 -18.16 1.32
CA ALA A 271 -12.50 -19.26 0.94
C ALA A 271 -13.05 -19.13 -0.49
N ASN A 272 -13.12 -17.92 -1.04
CA ASN A 272 -13.65 -17.63 -2.37
C ASN A 272 -12.58 -17.66 -3.46
N PHE A 273 -11.31 -17.80 -3.09
CA PHE A 273 -10.22 -17.88 -4.05
C PHE A 273 -10.24 -19.22 -4.77
N GLN A 274 -10.83 -19.26 -5.94
CA GLN A 274 -10.71 -20.36 -6.90
C GLN A 274 -9.55 -20.10 -7.86
N GLY A 275 -8.35 -19.92 -7.30
CA GLY A 275 -7.14 -19.82 -8.09
C GLY A 275 -6.94 -21.10 -8.89
N GLY A 276 -6.74 -20.98 -10.19
CA GLY A 276 -6.39 -22.12 -11.04
C GLY A 276 -5.29 -22.93 -10.35
N ARG A 277 -5.56 -24.19 -10.08
CA ARG A 277 -4.58 -25.13 -9.52
C ARG A 277 -3.49 -25.39 -10.56
N GLY A 278 -2.61 -24.39 -10.76
CA GLY A 278 -1.28 -24.62 -11.26
C GLY A 278 -0.54 -25.37 -10.15
N ARG A 279 -0.12 -26.59 -10.41
CA ARG A 279 0.66 -27.42 -9.48
C ARG A 279 1.91 -26.64 -9.03
N GLY A 280 1.80 -25.89 -7.93
CA GLY A 280 2.92 -25.31 -7.20
C GLY A 280 3.30 -26.29 -6.09
N ARG A 281 4.50 -26.80 -6.17
CA ARG A 281 5.19 -27.66 -5.21
C ARG A 281 4.94 -27.18 -3.78
N GLU A 282 4.42 -28.07 -2.95
CA GLU A 282 4.58 -28.02 -1.50
C GLU A 282 6.07 -27.93 -1.17
N GLY A 283 6.52 -26.78 -0.74
CA GLY A 283 7.84 -26.59 -0.15
C GLY A 283 7.86 -27.20 1.23
N GLY A 284 8.36 -28.42 1.35
CA GLY A 284 8.49 -29.16 2.59
C GLY A 284 9.35 -28.42 3.60
N ALA A 285 8.82 -28.24 4.80
CA ALA A 285 9.58 -27.94 6.00
C ALA A 285 10.46 -29.16 6.33
N ALA A 286 11.77 -29.03 6.16
CA ALA A 286 12.75 -30.03 6.58
C ALA A 286 12.88 -30.00 8.12
N GLY A 287 12.20 -30.94 8.78
CA GLY A 287 12.51 -31.33 10.15
C GLY A 287 13.68 -32.32 10.13
N ARG A 288 14.83 -31.89 10.63
CA ARG A 288 15.92 -32.81 10.98
C ARG A 288 15.58 -33.56 12.25
N GLY A 289 15.58 -34.88 12.18
CA GLY A 289 15.60 -35.77 13.35
C GLY A 289 16.55 -36.93 13.07
N ALA A 290 17.55 -37.04 13.92
CA ALA A 290 18.65 -37.98 13.83
C ALA A 290 18.27 -39.36 14.38
N GLY A 291 18.95 -40.40 13.86
CA GLY A 291 19.48 -41.49 14.67
C GLY A 291 18.89 -42.88 14.52
N GLY A 292 19.71 -43.79 14.14
CA GLY A 292 19.77 -45.12 14.76
C GLY A 292 19.39 -46.34 13.90
N GLY A 293 20.35 -46.96 13.27
CA GLY A 293 20.86 -48.32 13.53
C GLY A 293 19.99 -49.53 13.27
N GLY A 294 20.48 -50.42 12.42
CA GLY A 294 20.47 -51.81 12.76
C GLY A 294 19.80 -52.80 11.82
N GLN A 295 20.63 -53.49 11.05
CA GLN A 295 20.66 -54.95 10.76
C GLN A 295 19.68 -55.59 9.78
N ARG A 296 20.23 -56.04 8.67
CA ARG A 296 20.35 -57.41 8.03
C ARG A 296 19.20 -58.41 8.25
N GLY A 297 18.89 -59.09 7.18
CA GLY A 297 18.22 -60.39 7.03
C GLY A 297 17.57 -60.48 5.65
N GLU A 298 18.23 -60.86 4.70
CA GLU A 298 18.37 -62.10 3.92
C GLU A 298 17.10 -62.99 3.93
N THR A 299 16.48 -63.20 2.79
CA THR A 299 16.32 -64.43 2.03
C THR A 299 15.14 -64.33 1.05
N ALA A 300 15.40 -64.53 -0.22
CA ALA A 300 14.46 -65.11 -1.19
C ALA A 300 14.45 -66.63 -1.01
N PRO A 301 13.70 -67.45 -1.74
CA PRO A 301 12.86 -67.23 -2.93
C PRO A 301 11.57 -68.10 -2.97
N ASN A 302 10.83 -67.93 -4.01
CA ASN A 302 10.30 -69.02 -4.88
C ASN A 302 8.78 -69.37 -4.81
N THR A 303 8.23 -69.34 -5.99
CA THR A 303 7.39 -70.26 -6.80
C THR A 303 5.88 -70.26 -6.62
N GLN A 304 5.27 -70.03 -7.76
CA GLN A 304 4.19 -70.79 -8.48
C GLN A 304 2.82 -70.97 -7.79
N ARG A 305 1.80 -70.34 -8.28
CA ARG A 305 0.89 -70.87 -9.36
C ARG A 305 -0.07 -69.82 -9.82
#